data_4ff0362aac503cd9e413a3ff5d09bc10
#
_entry.id   4ff0362aac503cd9e413a3ff5d09bc10
#
_cell.length_a   1.000
_cell.length_b   1.000
_cell.length_c   1.000
_cell.angle_alpha   90.00
_cell.angle_beta   90.00
_cell.angle_gamma   90.00
#
_symmetry.space_group_name_H-M   'P 1'
#
loop_
_entity.id
_entity.type
_entity.pdbx_description
1 polymer ?
#
loop_
_entity_poly.entity_id
_entity_poly.type
_entity_poly.pdbx_seq_one_letter_code
_entity_poly.pdbx_strand_id
1 'polypeptide(L)'
;MRGLILKDLYALRSFWKQFVFIYLFIACAFSTSAMESGSVSFVLTSMMIYSVVFGSTVLLSSMSIDEAVSFNRYALTTPLGIKKIVKAKFVLLLLTIAVGVFVSLLICGALSLLPAFKGEMIEWSAIIAAMALFLIGDSFMIAVMFKKGVEKARYIYIIIMFALAVIVFGCAKICEMKGISFRILEQLPDVFLSFFAAAVAALSMLMSYFVTLRIVRNKEW
;
A
#
# COMPACT_ATOMS: atom_id res chain seq x y z
N MET A 1 -17.77 2.17 15.08
CA MET A 1 -16.68 2.25 14.13
C MET A 1 -15.65 3.31 14.47
N ARG A 2 -16.05 4.56 14.70
CA ARG A 2 -15.10 5.66 15.06
C ARG A 2 -14.19 5.27 16.22
N GLY A 3 -14.71 4.66 17.30
CA GLY A 3 -13.91 4.24 18.45
C GLY A 3 -12.85 3.18 18.15
N LEU A 4 -13.10 2.24 17.20
CA LEU A 4 -12.10 1.24 16.80
C LEU A 4 -10.93 1.87 16.05
N ILE A 5 -11.22 2.79 15.12
CA ILE A 5 -10.17 3.52 14.38
C ILE A 5 -9.39 4.43 15.33
N LEU A 6 -10.10 5.11 16.24
CA LEU A 6 -9.46 5.98 17.23
C LEU A 6 -8.54 5.19 18.17
N LYS A 7 -8.97 4.00 18.62
CA LYS A 7 -8.13 3.08 19.39
C LYS A 7 -6.84 2.74 18.64
N ASP A 8 -6.96 2.35 17.37
CA ASP A 8 -5.80 1.98 16.55
C ASP A 8 -4.85 3.17 16.35
N LEU A 9 -5.37 4.37 16.11
CA LEU A 9 -4.57 5.59 16.02
C LEU A 9 -3.86 5.93 17.34
N TYR A 10 -4.54 5.77 18.48
CA TYR A 10 -3.92 5.97 19.80
C TYR A 10 -2.85 4.92 20.10
N ALA A 11 -3.11 3.65 19.79
CA ALA A 11 -2.13 2.57 19.96
C ALA A 11 -0.86 2.81 19.15
N LEU A 12 -0.99 3.44 17.98
CA LEU A 12 0.11 3.77 17.08
C LEU A 12 0.80 5.11 17.39
N ARG A 13 0.33 5.86 18.41
CA ARG A 13 0.85 7.20 18.72
C ARG A 13 2.36 7.25 18.94
N SER A 14 2.94 6.22 19.56
CA SER A 14 4.38 6.13 19.78
C SER A 14 5.18 5.91 18.49
N PHE A 15 4.55 5.27 17.49
CA PHE A 15 5.19 4.98 16.20
C PHE A 15 5.13 6.16 15.22
N TRP A 16 4.22 7.12 15.40
CA TRP A 16 4.07 8.25 14.46
C TRP A 16 5.34 9.07 14.29
N LYS A 17 6.08 9.31 15.38
CA LYS A 17 7.36 10.05 15.31
C LYS A 17 8.39 9.32 14.45
N GLN A 18 8.50 8.00 14.62
CA GLN A 18 9.41 7.16 13.84
C GLN A 18 9.03 7.15 12.35
N PHE A 19 7.72 7.05 12.07
CA PHE A 19 7.21 7.07 10.71
C PHE A 19 7.45 8.40 10.00
N VAL A 20 7.19 9.52 10.67
CA VAL A 20 7.48 10.84 10.10
C VAL A 20 8.96 10.99 9.81
N PHE A 21 9.82 10.55 10.72
CA PHE A 21 11.27 10.62 10.54
C PHE A 21 11.73 9.78 9.34
N ILE A 22 11.26 8.53 9.24
CA ILE A 22 11.59 7.63 8.11
C ILE A 22 11.06 8.22 6.79
N TYR A 23 9.84 8.74 6.80
CA TYR A 23 9.24 9.33 5.61
C TYR A 23 10.03 10.56 5.11
N LEU A 24 10.45 11.44 6.01
CA LEU A 24 11.29 12.58 5.68
C LEU A 24 12.69 12.16 5.20
N PHE A 25 13.28 11.15 5.84
CA PHE A 25 14.56 10.61 5.41
C PHE A 25 14.51 10.05 3.98
N ILE A 26 13.47 9.27 3.67
CA ILE A 26 13.24 8.73 2.33
C ILE A 26 12.97 9.87 1.34
N ALA A 27 12.19 10.87 1.72
CA ALA A 27 11.96 12.06 0.91
C ALA A 27 13.26 12.76 0.54
N CYS A 28 14.14 12.99 1.52
CA CYS A 28 15.45 13.58 1.28
C CYS A 28 16.33 12.72 0.35
N ALA A 29 16.37 11.39 0.60
CA ALA A 29 17.18 10.47 -0.21
C ALA A 29 16.72 10.44 -1.67
N PHE A 30 15.41 10.39 -1.93
CA PHE A 30 14.89 10.44 -3.30
C PHE A 30 15.04 11.81 -3.94
N SER A 31 14.96 12.89 -3.16
CA SER A 31 15.17 14.25 -3.68
C SER A 31 16.62 14.45 -4.16
N THR A 32 17.61 13.89 -3.45
CA THR A 32 19.02 13.95 -3.91
C THR A 32 19.23 13.14 -5.18
N SER A 33 18.67 11.94 -5.27
CA SER A 33 18.71 11.13 -6.50
C SER A 33 18.02 11.81 -7.68
N ALA A 34 16.94 12.55 -7.43
CA ALA A 34 16.27 13.33 -8.46
C ALA A 34 17.11 14.51 -8.96
N MET A 35 17.90 15.16 -8.09
CA MET A 35 18.81 16.22 -8.50
C MET A 35 19.90 15.70 -9.46
N GLU A 36 20.31 14.45 -9.32
CA GLU A 36 21.27 13.81 -10.22
C GLU A 36 20.63 13.35 -11.53
N SER A 37 19.41 12.80 -11.48
CA SER A 37 18.70 12.27 -12.66
C SER A 37 17.86 13.31 -13.40
N GLY A 38 17.55 14.43 -12.76
CA GLY A 38 16.69 15.49 -13.30
C GLY A 38 15.20 15.11 -13.33
N SER A 39 14.76 14.01 -12.70
CA SER A 39 13.38 13.52 -12.83
C SER A 39 12.55 13.58 -11.54
N VAL A 40 11.55 14.47 -11.51
CA VAL A 40 10.55 14.55 -10.45
C VAL A 40 9.60 13.36 -10.49
N SER A 41 9.33 12.82 -11.67
CA SER A 41 8.47 11.65 -11.86
C SER A 41 8.97 10.44 -11.07
N PHE A 42 10.29 10.22 -11.03
CA PHE A 42 10.90 9.16 -10.21
C PHE A 42 10.66 9.33 -8.71
N VAL A 43 10.81 10.58 -8.20
CA VAL A 43 10.55 10.88 -6.77
C VAL A 43 9.09 10.64 -6.43
N LEU A 44 8.19 11.14 -7.26
CA LEU A 44 6.75 11.00 -7.04
C LEU A 44 6.33 9.53 -7.02
N THR A 45 6.79 8.74 -8.00
CA THR A 45 6.50 7.31 -8.07
C THR A 45 7.00 6.58 -6.82
N SER A 46 8.24 6.83 -6.42
CA SER A 46 8.85 6.20 -5.25
C SER A 46 8.11 6.57 -3.96
N MET A 47 7.75 7.83 -3.78
CA MET A 47 6.99 8.31 -2.63
C MET A 47 5.58 7.74 -2.57
N MET A 48 4.89 7.62 -3.70
CA MET A 48 3.57 7.03 -3.80
C MET A 48 3.58 5.53 -3.44
N ILE A 49 4.55 4.77 -3.97
CA ILE A 49 4.75 3.36 -3.60
C ILE A 49 5.04 3.25 -2.11
N TYR A 50 5.92 4.08 -1.57
CA TYR A 50 6.23 4.08 -0.15
C TYR A 50 5.00 4.38 0.72
N SER A 51 4.08 5.22 0.27
CA SER A 51 2.83 5.50 0.97
C SER A 51 1.97 4.25 1.15
N VAL A 52 1.93 3.36 0.16
CA VAL A 52 1.22 2.08 0.26
C VAL A 52 1.93 1.13 1.22
N VAL A 53 3.26 0.98 1.09
CA VAL A 53 4.08 0.17 2.01
C VAL A 53 3.98 0.68 3.44
N PHE A 54 3.91 2.00 3.62
CA PHE A 54 3.68 2.60 4.93
C PHE A 54 2.31 2.22 5.51
N GLY A 55 1.25 2.27 4.71
CA GLY A 55 -0.09 1.80 5.09
C GLY A 55 -0.08 0.35 5.59
N SER A 56 0.64 -0.53 4.90
CA SER A 56 0.82 -1.94 5.28
C SER A 56 1.54 -2.08 6.63
N THR A 57 2.61 -1.32 6.86
CA THR A 57 3.36 -1.39 8.12
C THR A 57 2.56 -0.89 9.31
N VAL A 58 1.76 0.17 9.12
CA VAL A 58 0.81 0.68 10.14
C VAL A 58 -0.25 -0.38 10.46
N LEU A 59 -0.79 -1.03 9.44
CA LEU A 59 -1.77 -2.10 9.62
C LEU A 59 -1.17 -3.31 10.35
N LEU A 60 0.04 -3.77 9.96
CA LEU A 60 0.77 -4.83 10.64
C LEU A 60 0.99 -4.52 12.11
N SER A 61 1.43 -3.29 12.43
CA SER A 61 1.67 -2.85 13.80
C SER A 61 0.37 -2.82 14.62
N SER A 62 -0.72 -2.31 14.04
CA SER A 62 -2.04 -2.30 14.69
C SER A 62 -2.55 -3.71 14.98
N MET A 63 -2.41 -4.64 14.03
CA MET A 63 -2.83 -6.03 14.19
C MET A 63 -1.94 -6.79 15.19
N SER A 64 -0.64 -6.50 15.22
CA SER A 64 0.31 -7.09 16.19
C SER A 64 -0.03 -6.70 17.62
N ILE A 65 -0.37 -5.43 17.86
CA ILE A 65 -0.83 -4.96 19.17
C ILE A 65 -2.15 -5.65 19.57
N ASP A 66 -3.09 -5.77 18.63
CA ASP A 66 -4.37 -6.44 18.89
C ASP A 66 -4.18 -7.93 19.20
N GLU A 67 -3.22 -8.60 18.57
CA GLU A 67 -2.90 -10.01 18.82
C GLU A 67 -2.24 -10.18 20.20
N ALA A 68 -1.31 -9.31 20.56
CA ALA A 68 -0.61 -9.35 21.86
C ALA A 68 -1.55 -9.21 23.05
N VAL A 69 -2.60 -8.38 22.93
CA VAL A 69 -3.60 -8.19 24.00
C VAL A 69 -4.84 -9.07 23.82
N SER A 70 -4.84 -10.02 22.87
CA SER A 70 -5.99 -10.87 22.52
C SER A 70 -7.28 -10.06 22.26
N PHE A 71 -7.15 -8.85 21.74
CA PHE A 71 -8.26 -7.92 21.51
C PHE A 71 -9.39 -8.53 20.67
N ASN A 72 -9.05 -9.36 19.68
CA ASN A 72 -10.02 -9.97 18.80
C ASN A 72 -11.00 -10.88 19.57
N ARG A 73 -10.51 -11.62 20.57
CA ARG A 73 -11.38 -12.45 21.44
C ARG A 73 -12.33 -11.57 22.27
N TYR A 74 -11.80 -10.51 22.87
CA TYR A 74 -12.61 -9.56 23.64
C TYR A 74 -13.62 -8.83 22.74
N ALA A 75 -13.22 -8.40 21.57
CA ALA A 75 -14.10 -7.65 20.66
C ALA A 75 -15.30 -8.49 20.16
N LEU A 76 -15.17 -9.82 20.10
CA LEU A 76 -16.26 -10.72 19.73
C LEU A 76 -17.34 -10.85 20.81
N THR A 77 -17.01 -10.65 22.09
CA THR A 77 -17.98 -10.64 23.18
C THR A 77 -18.77 -9.32 23.26
N THR A 78 -18.32 -8.29 22.51
CA THR A 78 -19.01 -7.01 22.47
C THR A 78 -20.06 -6.96 21.35
N PRO A 79 -21.08 -6.10 21.43
CA PRO A 79 -22.12 -5.96 20.40
C PRO A 79 -21.61 -5.32 19.10
N LEU A 80 -20.30 -5.13 18.96
CA LEU A 80 -19.68 -4.51 17.78
C LEU A 80 -19.82 -5.35 16.51
N GLY A 81 -19.82 -6.68 16.64
CA GLY A 81 -19.91 -7.61 15.53
C GLY A 81 -18.66 -7.68 14.64
N ILE A 82 -18.39 -8.88 14.13
CA ILE A 82 -17.22 -9.22 13.29
C ILE A 82 -17.04 -8.28 12.11
N LYS A 83 -18.15 -7.93 11.44
CA LYS A 83 -18.12 -7.04 10.25
C LYS A 83 -17.50 -5.68 10.53
N LYS A 84 -17.76 -5.11 11.72
CA LYS A 84 -17.23 -3.77 12.08
C LYS A 84 -15.73 -3.82 12.37
N ILE A 85 -15.22 -4.93 12.94
CA ILE A 85 -13.81 -5.12 13.23
C ILE A 85 -13.02 -5.21 11.92
N VAL A 86 -13.43 -6.09 11.02
CA VAL A 86 -12.79 -6.25 9.71
C VAL A 86 -12.83 -4.94 8.93
N LYS A 87 -14.00 -4.30 8.83
CA LYS A 87 -14.15 -3.02 8.13
C LYS A 87 -13.25 -1.93 8.70
N ALA A 88 -13.05 -1.88 10.04
CA ALA A 88 -12.17 -0.89 10.65
C ALA A 88 -10.72 -1.04 10.19
N LYS A 89 -10.21 -2.26 10.01
CA LYS A 89 -8.83 -2.50 9.53
C LYS A 89 -8.65 -2.10 8.05
N PHE A 90 -9.63 -2.37 7.19
CA PHE A 90 -9.60 -1.89 5.81
C PHE A 90 -9.67 -0.35 5.73
N VAL A 91 -10.51 0.27 6.55
CA VAL A 91 -10.59 1.74 6.61
C VAL A 91 -9.29 2.34 7.15
N LEU A 92 -8.65 1.71 8.15
CA LEU A 92 -7.36 2.16 8.67
C LEU A 92 -6.29 2.14 7.56
N LEU A 93 -6.20 1.03 6.79
CA LEU A 93 -5.28 0.92 5.67
C LEU A 93 -5.51 2.04 4.64
N LEU A 94 -6.75 2.22 4.19
CA LEU A 94 -7.07 3.26 3.20
C LEU A 94 -6.78 4.67 3.72
N LEU A 95 -7.06 4.94 4.99
CA LEU A 95 -6.81 6.23 5.61
C LEU A 95 -5.30 6.53 5.68
N THR A 96 -4.50 5.56 6.09
CA THR A 96 -3.04 5.73 6.17
C THR A 96 -2.40 5.93 4.79
N ILE A 97 -2.86 5.19 3.77
CA ILE A 97 -2.42 5.38 2.39
C ILE A 97 -2.82 6.77 1.88
N ALA A 98 -4.06 7.20 2.12
CA ALA A 98 -4.53 8.53 1.69
C ALA A 98 -3.69 9.66 2.31
N VAL A 99 -3.35 9.55 3.60
CA VAL A 99 -2.46 10.51 4.27
C VAL A 99 -1.06 10.49 3.63
N GLY A 100 -0.49 9.30 3.37
CA GLY A 100 0.80 9.16 2.72
C GLY A 100 0.83 9.76 1.32
N VAL A 101 -0.18 9.48 0.50
CA VAL A 101 -0.35 10.06 -0.84
C VAL A 101 -0.44 11.59 -0.77
N PHE A 102 -1.23 12.11 0.16
CA PHE A 102 -1.35 13.57 0.34
C PHE A 102 0.00 14.22 0.67
N VAL A 103 0.76 13.61 1.59
CA VAL A 103 2.11 14.10 1.95
C VAL A 103 3.07 14.00 0.75
N SER A 104 3.02 12.91 -0.02
CA SER A 104 3.82 12.74 -1.24
C SER A 104 3.55 13.84 -2.27
N LEU A 105 2.27 14.17 -2.48
CA LEU A 105 1.88 15.26 -3.38
C LEU A 105 2.39 16.62 -2.90
N LEU A 106 2.35 16.90 -1.58
CA LEU A 106 2.88 18.14 -1.03
C LEU A 106 4.39 18.25 -1.23
N ILE A 107 5.14 17.17 -0.99
CA ILE A 107 6.61 17.14 -1.19
C ILE A 107 6.94 17.36 -2.65
N CYS A 108 6.30 16.63 -3.57
CA CYS A 108 6.53 16.81 -5.00
C CYS A 108 6.11 18.18 -5.51
N GLY A 109 5.00 18.74 -4.98
CA GLY A 109 4.61 20.11 -5.28
C GLY A 109 5.67 21.13 -4.83
N ALA A 110 6.29 20.93 -3.67
CA ALA A 110 7.39 21.78 -3.22
C ALA A 110 8.64 21.64 -4.09
N LEU A 111 8.98 20.40 -4.51
CA LEU A 111 10.12 20.16 -5.41
C LEU A 111 9.92 20.76 -6.80
N SER A 112 8.71 20.73 -7.34
CA SER A 112 8.39 21.32 -8.66
C SER A 112 8.55 22.84 -8.72
N LEU A 113 8.61 23.53 -7.58
CA LEU A 113 8.91 24.95 -7.48
C LEU A 113 10.40 25.25 -7.74
N LEU A 114 11.27 24.25 -7.62
CA LEU A 114 12.70 24.41 -7.88
C LEU A 114 12.96 24.51 -9.39
N PRO A 115 13.82 25.43 -9.83
CA PRO A 115 14.08 25.64 -11.26
C PRO A 115 14.67 24.42 -11.98
N ALA A 116 15.32 23.52 -11.23
CA ALA A 116 15.90 22.27 -11.75
C ALA A 116 14.86 21.28 -12.30
N PHE A 117 13.58 21.39 -11.90
CA PHE A 117 12.53 20.43 -12.22
C PHE A 117 11.37 21.01 -13.04
N LYS A 118 11.58 22.19 -13.64
CA LYS A 118 10.54 22.84 -14.45
C LYS A 118 10.36 22.12 -15.80
N GLY A 119 9.14 21.66 -16.05
CA GLY A 119 8.72 21.18 -17.37
C GLY A 119 8.65 19.66 -17.52
N GLU A 120 8.89 18.87 -16.48
CA GLU A 120 8.69 17.42 -16.56
C GLU A 120 7.23 17.00 -16.57
N MET A 121 6.89 16.09 -17.48
CA MET A 121 5.59 15.45 -17.48
C MET A 121 5.56 14.27 -16.49
N ILE A 122 4.58 14.27 -15.60
CA ILE A 122 4.36 13.21 -14.64
C ILE A 122 3.59 12.06 -15.30
N GLU A 123 4.17 10.87 -15.31
CA GLU A 123 3.53 9.65 -15.82
C GLU A 123 2.55 9.05 -14.79
N TRP A 124 1.36 9.60 -14.73
CA TRP A 124 0.32 9.16 -13.78
C TRP A 124 -0.08 7.70 -13.97
N SER A 125 -0.04 7.18 -15.19
CA SER A 125 -0.38 5.78 -15.51
C SER A 125 0.55 4.80 -14.80
N ALA A 126 1.85 5.04 -14.86
CA ALA A 126 2.86 4.19 -14.21
C ALA A 126 2.72 4.23 -12.68
N ILE A 127 2.47 5.41 -12.11
CA ILE A 127 2.28 5.62 -10.67
C ILE A 127 1.06 4.85 -10.17
N ILE A 128 -0.07 4.98 -10.85
CA ILE A 128 -1.34 4.32 -10.46
C ILE A 128 -1.21 2.81 -10.61
N ALA A 129 -0.56 2.32 -11.68
CA ALA A 129 -0.32 0.89 -11.87
C ALA A 129 0.57 0.31 -10.76
N ALA A 130 1.65 1.00 -10.40
CA ALA A 130 2.53 0.57 -9.31
C ALA A 130 1.79 0.54 -7.95
N MET A 131 1.05 1.59 -7.62
CA MET A 131 0.23 1.61 -6.40
C MET A 131 -0.80 0.49 -6.37
N ALA A 132 -1.47 0.22 -7.49
CA ALA A 132 -2.45 -0.85 -7.61
C ALA A 132 -1.85 -2.22 -7.32
N LEU A 133 -0.65 -2.50 -7.82
CA LEU A 133 0.07 -3.76 -7.58
C LEU A 133 0.32 -3.98 -6.08
N PHE A 134 0.82 -2.96 -5.36
CA PHE A 134 1.05 -3.05 -3.93
C PHE A 134 -0.25 -3.18 -3.14
N LEU A 135 -1.32 -2.46 -3.53
CA LEU A 135 -2.65 -2.58 -2.91
C LEU A 135 -3.25 -3.98 -3.04
N ILE A 136 -3.01 -4.66 -4.15
CA ILE A 136 -3.41 -6.06 -4.33
C ILE A 136 -2.68 -6.93 -3.30
N GLY A 137 -1.36 -6.76 -3.13
CA GLY A 137 -0.57 -7.46 -2.12
C GLY A 137 -1.09 -7.23 -0.69
N ASP A 138 -1.38 -5.98 -0.34
CA ASP A 138 -1.93 -5.61 0.98
C ASP A 138 -3.29 -6.23 1.25
N SER A 139 -4.12 -6.32 0.22
CA SER A 139 -5.42 -6.97 0.32
C SER A 139 -5.29 -8.43 0.71
N PHE A 140 -4.37 -9.17 0.10
CA PHE A 140 -4.08 -10.56 0.47
C PHE A 140 -3.49 -10.67 1.87
N MET A 141 -2.62 -9.76 2.25
CA MET A 141 -1.98 -9.74 3.56
C MET A 141 -3.02 -9.67 4.69
N ILE A 142 -4.07 -8.85 4.56
CA ILE A 142 -5.13 -8.73 5.58
C ILE A 142 -5.81 -10.09 5.81
N ALA A 143 -6.19 -10.78 4.73
CA ALA A 143 -6.86 -12.09 4.84
C ALA A 143 -5.96 -13.14 5.53
N VAL A 144 -4.67 -13.14 5.21
CA VAL A 144 -3.68 -14.04 5.82
C VAL A 144 -3.45 -13.72 7.29
N MET A 145 -3.41 -12.44 7.69
CA MET A 145 -3.27 -12.02 9.09
C MET A 145 -4.41 -12.57 9.95
N PHE A 146 -5.65 -12.43 9.50
CA PHE A 146 -6.79 -12.97 10.23
C PHE A 146 -6.79 -14.50 10.28
N LYS A 147 -6.25 -15.19 9.27
CA LYS A 147 -6.19 -16.66 9.20
C LYS A 147 -5.06 -17.25 10.03
N LYS A 148 -3.83 -16.76 9.83
CA LYS A 148 -2.60 -17.40 10.33
C LYS A 148 -1.89 -16.61 11.43
N GLY A 149 -2.36 -15.41 11.77
CA GLY A 149 -1.71 -14.49 12.70
C GLY A 149 -0.71 -13.56 12.00
N VAL A 150 -0.28 -12.54 12.72
CA VAL A 150 0.51 -11.43 12.15
C VAL A 150 1.93 -11.86 11.79
N GLU A 151 2.60 -12.65 12.62
CA GLU A 151 3.97 -13.09 12.35
C GLU A 151 4.08 -13.91 11.05
N LYS A 152 3.21 -14.91 10.89
CA LYS A 152 3.20 -15.74 9.68
C LYS A 152 2.78 -14.95 8.45
N ALA A 153 1.86 -14.00 8.61
CA ALA A 153 1.43 -13.13 7.52
C ALA A 153 2.58 -12.24 7.02
N ARG A 154 3.43 -11.72 7.91
CA ARG A 154 4.61 -10.92 7.54
C ARG A 154 5.56 -11.69 6.63
N TYR A 155 5.91 -12.93 6.99
CA TYR A 155 6.79 -13.76 6.16
C TYR A 155 6.15 -14.10 4.80
N ILE A 156 4.88 -14.47 4.80
CA ILE A 156 4.15 -14.76 3.56
C ILE A 156 4.09 -13.53 2.66
N TYR A 157 3.84 -12.35 3.22
CA TYR A 157 3.81 -11.10 2.46
C TYR A 157 5.16 -10.80 1.79
N ILE A 158 6.27 -10.93 2.54
CA ILE A 158 7.62 -10.73 1.99
C ILE A 158 7.88 -11.70 0.84
N ILE A 159 7.53 -12.98 1.00
CA ILE A 159 7.72 -14.00 -0.04
C ILE A 159 6.87 -13.66 -1.29
N ILE A 160 5.62 -13.26 -1.11
CA ILE A 160 4.73 -12.90 -2.22
C ILE A 160 5.28 -11.67 -2.95
N MET A 161 5.69 -10.63 -2.23
CA MET A 161 6.23 -9.41 -2.83
C MET A 161 7.54 -9.69 -3.58
N PHE A 162 8.41 -10.54 -3.02
CA PHE A 162 9.64 -10.95 -3.69
C PHE A 162 9.35 -11.77 -4.96
N ALA A 163 8.42 -12.73 -4.89
CA ALA A 163 8.01 -13.52 -6.04
C ALA A 163 7.40 -12.65 -7.16
N LEU A 164 6.55 -11.68 -6.81
CA LEU A 164 6.00 -10.72 -7.76
C LEU A 164 7.09 -9.88 -8.41
N ALA A 165 8.05 -9.39 -7.65
CA ALA A 165 9.19 -8.64 -8.18
C ALA A 165 9.99 -9.48 -9.18
N VAL A 166 10.32 -10.73 -8.83
CA VAL A 166 11.04 -11.67 -9.72
C VAL A 166 10.26 -11.94 -11.00
N ILE A 167 8.93 -12.12 -10.91
CA ILE A 167 8.08 -12.35 -12.09
C ILE A 167 8.07 -11.11 -12.98
N VAL A 168 7.87 -9.91 -12.42
CA VAL A 168 7.82 -8.66 -13.20
C VAL A 168 9.15 -8.40 -13.89
N PHE A 169 10.28 -8.48 -13.17
CA PHE A 169 11.61 -8.30 -13.74
C PHE A 169 11.97 -9.39 -14.75
N GLY A 170 11.62 -10.64 -14.47
CA GLY A 170 11.85 -11.76 -15.38
C GLY A 170 11.07 -11.62 -16.67
N CYS A 171 9.79 -11.28 -16.59
CA CYS A 171 8.96 -11.05 -17.77
C CYS A 171 9.48 -9.85 -18.58
N ALA A 172 9.83 -8.74 -17.95
CA ALA A 172 10.39 -7.58 -18.61
C ALA A 172 11.67 -7.96 -19.41
N LYS A 173 12.59 -8.68 -18.78
CA LYS A 173 13.84 -9.11 -19.42
C LYS A 173 13.63 -10.11 -20.56
N ILE A 174 12.69 -11.04 -20.43
CA ILE A 174 12.35 -12.00 -21.50
C ILE A 174 11.73 -11.27 -22.69
N CYS A 175 10.88 -10.29 -22.46
CA CYS A 175 10.29 -9.47 -23.53
C CYS A 175 11.35 -8.65 -24.26
N GLU A 176 12.28 -8.05 -23.53
CA GLU A 176 13.41 -7.30 -24.07
C GLU A 176 14.30 -8.21 -24.95
N MET A 177 14.64 -9.42 -24.47
CA MET A 177 15.44 -10.40 -25.22
C MET A 177 14.75 -10.92 -26.49
N LYS A 178 13.42 -11.04 -26.48
CA LYS A 178 12.65 -11.51 -27.63
C LYS A 178 12.24 -10.40 -28.59
N GLY A 179 12.60 -9.14 -28.31
CA GLY A 179 12.21 -7.99 -29.14
C GLY A 179 10.69 -7.78 -29.18
N ILE A 180 9.97 -8.34 -28.18
CA ILE A 180 8.53 -8.15 -28.07
C ILE A 180 8.33 -6.76 -27.48
N SER A 181 8.17 -5.76 -28.35
CA SER A 181 7.74 -4.45 -27.89
C SER A 181 6.29 -4.56 -27.44
N PHE A 182 6.01 -4.02 -26.24
CA PHE A 182 4.63 -3.89 -25.73
C PHE A 182 3.84 -2.81 -26.50
N ARG A 183 4.03 -2.72 -27.83
CA ARG A 183 3.35 -1.74 -28.69
C ARG A 183 1.84 -1.70 -28.50
N ILE A 184 1.24 -2.84 -28.12
CA ILE A 184 -0.20 -2.91 -27.84
C ILE A 184 -0.53 -2.14 -26.55
N LEU A 185 0.32 -2.20 -25.54
CA LEU A 185 0.14 -1.42 -24.29
C LEU A 185 0.47 0.07 -24.50
N GLU A 186 1.45 0.39 -25.34
CA GLU A 186 1.79 1.78 -25.70
C GLU A 186 0.71 2.45 -26.55
N GLN A 187 -0.11 1.68 -27.26
CA GLN A 187 -1.24 2.18 -28.05
C GLN A 187 -2.50 2.43 -27.23
N LEU A 188 -2.58 1.88 -26.00
CA LEU A 188 -3.71 2.13 -25.11
C LEU A 188 -3.57 3.52 -24.48
N PRO A 189 -4.65 4.31 -24.43
CA PRO A 189 -4.61 5.59 -23.76
C PRO A 189 -4.26 5.40 -22.27
N ASP A 190 -3.34 6.20 -21.76
CA ASP A 190 -2.85 6.15 -20.37
C ASP A 190 -3.99 6.18 -19.34
N VAL A 191 -5.05 6.89 -19.66
CA VAL A 191 -6.27 6.98 -18.85
C VAL A 191 -6.94 5.61 -18.71
N PHE A 192 -6.99 4.82 -19.78
CA PHE A 192 -7.59 3.49 -19.77
C PHE A 192 -6.77 2.52 -18.90
N LEU A 193 -5.44 2.54 -19.04
CA LEU A 193 -4.54 1.72 -18.25
C LEU A 193 -4.64 2.03 -16.75
N SER A 194 -4.67 3.32 -16.41
CA SER A 194 -4.84 3.80 -15.04
C SER A 194 -6.17 3.37 -14.43
N PHE A 195 -7.25 3.52 -15.20
CA PHE A 195 -8.59 3.13 -14.74
C PHE A 195 -8.70 1.63 -14.54
N PHE A 196 -8.13 0.84 -15.47
CA PHE A 196 -8.11 -0.62 -15.36
C PHE A 196 -7.32 -1.08 -14.13
N ALA A 197 -6.13 -0.53 -13.90
CA ALA A 197 -5.31 -0.84 -12.72
C ALA A 197 -6.05 -0.51 -11.42
N ALA A 198 -6.66 0.67 -11.32
CA ALA A 198 -7.45 1.09 -10.16
C ALA A 198 -8.67 0.18 -9.93
N ALA A 199 -9.36 -0.22 -11.01
CA ALA A 199 -10.51 -1.13 -10.92
C ALA A 199 -10.10 -2.52 -10.41
N VAL A 200 -8.99 -3.08 -10.90
CA VAL A 200 -8.46 -4.37 -10.44
C VAL A 200 -8.07 -4.30 -8.96
N ALA A 201 -7.41 -3.22 -8.53
CA ALA A 201 -7.06 -3.02 -7.12
C ALA A 201 -8.32 -2.91 -6.23
N ALA A 202 -9.33 -2.17 -6.65
CA ALA A 202 -10.59 -2.06 -5.93
C ALA A 202 -11.33 -3.40 -5.82
N LEU A 203 -11.38 -4.17 -6.91
CA LEU A 203 -11.97 -5.52 -6.92
C LEU A 203 -11.20 -6.47 -5.99
N SER A 204 -9.87 -6.44 -6.00
CA SER A 204 -9.05 -7.27 -5.10
C SER A 204 -9.32 -6.94 -3.64
N MET A 205 -9.45 -5.66 -3.29
CA MET A 205 -9.82 -5.22 -1.94
C MET A 205 -11.21 -5.70 -1.53
N LEU A 206 -12.20 -5.61 -2.41
CA LEU A 206 -13.55 -6.12 -2.15
C LEU A 206 -13.56 -7.64 -1.95
N MET A 207 -12.89 -8.38 -2.82
CA MET A 207 -12.77 -9.82 -2.69
C MET A 207 -12.08 -10.20 -1.37
N SER A 208 -10.97 -9.55 -1.03
CA SER A 208 -10.27 -9.76 0.23
C SER A 208 -11.15 -9.47 1.44
N TYR A 209 -11.95 -8.41 1.40
CA TYR A 209 -12.90 -8.11 2.46
C TYR A 209 -13.90 -9.24 2.70
N PHE A 210 -14.51 -9.78 1.64
CA PHE A 210 -15.44 -10.91 1.76
C PHE A 210 -14.76 -12.20 2.24
N VAL A 211 -13.56 -12.50 1.71
CA VAL A 211 -12.75 -13.64 2.16
C VAL A 211 -12.40 -13.52 3.64
N THR A 212 -11.96 -12.35 4.07
CA THR A 212 -11.62 -12.08 5.47
C THR A 212 -12.84 -12.25 6.38
N LEU A 213 -14.00 -11.73 5.97
CA LEU A 213 -15.24 -11.94 6.72
C LEU A 213 -15.60 -13.41 6.88
N ARG A 214 -15.43 -14.20 5.82
CA ARG A 214 -15.69 -15.65 5.86
C ARG A 214 -14.69 -16.37 6.78
N ILE A 215 -13.41 -16.01 6.72
CA ILE A 215 -12.37 -16.57 7.59
C ILE A 215 -12.69 -16.28 9.06
N VAL A 216 -12.98 -15.01 9.39
CA VAL A 216 -13.22 -14.60 10.79
C VAL A 216 -14.51 -15.20 11.34
N ARG A 217 -15.54 -15.39 10.49
CA ARG A 217 -16.80 -16.05 10.90
C ARG A 217 -16.63 -17.54 11.21
N ASN A 218 -15.75 -18.21 10.47
CA ASN A 218 -15.52 -19.65 10.62
C ASN A 218 -14.37 -20.00 11.58
N LYS A 219 -13.68 -18.99 12.13
CA LYS A 219 -12.58 -19.20 13.05
C LYS A 219 -13.13 -19.37 14.46
N GLU A 220 -12.80 -20.49 15.10
CA GLU A 220 -12.97 -20.68 16.55
C GLU A 220 -11.88 -19.86 17.27
N TRP A 221 -12.32 -18.95 18.15
CA TRP A 221 -11.45 -17.96 18.81
C TRP A 221 -11.10 -18.38 20.24
#